data_3f46c5ba6db630f8cdddde68a4494b31
#
_entry.id   3f46c5ba6db630f8cdddde68a4494b31
#
_cell.length_a   1.000
_cell.length_b   1.000
_cell.length_c   1.000
_cell.angle_alpha   90.00
_cell.angle_beta   90.00
_cell.angle_gamma   90.00
#
_symmetry.space_group_name_H-M   'P 1'
#
loop_
_entity.id
_entity.type
_entity.pdbx_description
1 polymer ?
#
loop_
_entity_poly.entity_id
_entity_poly.type
_entity_poly.pdbx_seq_one_letter_code
_entity_poly.pdbx_strand_id
1 'polypeptide(L)'
;MSIVNFGKETRFAIATVDHFINDIAWIGNYNFQVDIDEFFKVADNTNYDNGYGTAYIPVDLMIVFKNGDSLRRFEYDGSEYWKFYPSLTKPTSFRHFKIDKFTDVKYCEKLNEYVR
;
A
#
# COMPACT_ATOMS: atom_id res chain seq x y z
N MET A 1 -19.09 -10.02 9.27
CA MET A 1 -18.36 -9.20 10.26
C MET A 1 -17.05 -9.87 10.62
N SER A 2 -15.96 -9.15 10.52
CA SER A 2 -14.62 -9.67 10.80
C SER A 2 -13.88 -8.71 11.72
N ILE A 3 -13.82 -9.07 12.99
CA ILE A 3 -13.08 -8.29 13.98
C ILE A 3 -11.63 -8.74 13.96
N VAL A 4 -10.73 -7.81 13.70
CA VAL A 4 -9.28 -8.05 13.64
C VAL A 4 -8.54 -7.11 14.57
N ASN A 5 -7.37 -7.54 15.02
CA ASN A 5 -6.45 -6.66 15.75
C ASN A 5 -5.53 -5.97 14.76
N PHE A 6 -5.52 -4.65 14.77
CA PHE A 6 -4.78 -3.88 13.79
C PHE A 6 -3.27 -4.07 13.88
N GLY A 7 -2.74 -4.25 15.09
CA GLY A 7 -1.32 -4.51 15.29
C GLY A 7 -0.89 -5.84 14.68
N LYS A 8 -1.68 -6.89 14.90
CA LYS A 8 -1.41 -8.21 14.32
C LYS A 8 -1.55 -8.19 12.81
N GLU A 9 -2.57 -7.54 12.30
CA GLU A 9 -2.80 -7.39 10.86
C GLU A 9 -1.62 -6.68 10.20
N THR A 10 -1.13 -5.62 10.82
CA THR A 10 -0.04 -4.83 10.29
C THR A 10 1.28 -5.61 10.30
N ARG A 11 1.58 -6.33 11.39
CA ARG A 11 2.78 -7.15 11.47
C ARG A 11 2.76 -8.27 10.44
N PHE A 12 1.59 -8.88 10.24
CA PHE A 12 1.44 -9.91 9.21
C PHE A 12 1.66 -9.34 7.80
N ALA A 13 1.12 -8.16 7.53
CA ALA A 13 1.30 -7.50 6.23
C ALA A 13 2.77 -7.20 5.95
N ILE A 14 3.50 -6.69 6.96
CA ILE A 14 4.93 -6.40 6.85
C ILE A 14 5.71 -7.68 6.54
N ALA A 15 5.44 -8.77 7.26
CA ALA A 15 6.11 -10.04 7.05
C ALA A 15 5.81 -10.64 5.69
N THR A 16 4.57 -10.49 5.21
CA THR A 16 4.13 -11.03 3.92
C THR A 16 4.90 -10.41 2.76
N VAL A 17 5.35 -9.17 2.90
CA VAL A 17 6.12 -8.48 1.85
C VAL A 17 7.64 -8.52 2.15
N ASP A 18 8.07 -9.46 2.98
CA ASP A 18 9.48 -9.72 3.29
C ASP A 18 10.20 -8.52 3.92
N HIS A 19 9.49 -7.77 4.73
CA HIS A 19 10.07 -6.67 5.48
C HIS A 19 10.02 -6.94 6.98
N PHE A 20 10.78 -6.16 7.74
CA PHE A 20 10.80 -6.16 9.20
C PHE A 20 10.42 -4.77 9.70
N ILE A 21 10.01 -4.69 10.96
CA ILE A 21 9.68 -3.39 11.57
C ILE A 21 10.88 -2.44 11.51
N ASN A 22 12.09 -2.97 11.64
CA ASN A 22 13.32 -2.17 11.55
C ASN A 22 13.57 -1.59 10.16
N ASP A 23 12.88 -2.10 9.13
CA ASP A 23 12.97 -1.56 7.78
C ASP A 23 12.11 -0.32 7.57
N ILE A 24 11.26 0.02 8.52
CA ILE A 24 10.33 1.14 8.38
C ILE A 24 11.11 2.45 8.46
N ALA A 25 10.95 3.30 7.44
CA ALA A 25 11.50 4.64 7.44
C ALA A 25 10.57 5.61 8.18
N TRP A 26 9.27 5.55 7.89
CA TRP A 26 8.28 6.41 8.55
C TRP A 26 6.87 5.86 8.36
N ILE A 27 5.98 6.29 9.25
CA ILE A 27 4.54 5.96 9.20
C ILE A 27 3.76 7.27 9.26
N GLY A 28 2.73 7.41 8.43
CA GLY A 28 1.89 8.61 8.44
C GLY A 28 1.21 8.83 7.10
N ASN A 29 1.08 10.10 6.73
CA ASN A 29 0.60 10.52 5.41
C ASN A 29 1.52 11.62 4.89
N TYR A 30 1.11 12.33 3.84
CA TYR A 30 1.97 13.35 3.24
C TYR A 30 2.16 14.58 4.14
N ASN A 31 1.35 14.76 5.17
CA ASN A 31 1.40 15.93 6.03
C ASN A 31 1.85 15.63 7.45
N PHE A 32 1.63 14.40 7.93
CA PHE A 32 1.86 14.04 9.32
C PHE A 32 2.61 12.72 9.42
N GLN A 33 3.47 12.63 10.42
CA GLN A 33 4.16 11.39 10.75
C GLN A 33 3.84 10.99 12.17
N VAL A 34 3.78 9.69 12.42
CA VAL A 34 3.54 9.10 13.72
C VAL A 34 4.82 8.38 14.15
N ASP A 35 5.17 8.49 15.42
CA ASP A 35 6.28 7.71 15.96
C ASP A 35 6.02 6.22 15.77
N ILE A 36 7.04 5.47 15.32
CA ILE A 36 6.87 4.07 14.96
C ILE A 36 6.47 3.23 16.19
N ASP A 37 7.16 3.43 17.32
CA ASP A 37 6.85 2.67 18.53
C ASP A 37 5.46 3.01 19.05
N GLU A 38 5.07 4.27 19.01
CA GLU A 38 3.75 4.72 19.42
C GLU A 38 2.67 4.13 18.50
N PHE A 39 2.93 4.09 17.21
CA PHE A 39 2.01 3.49 16.25
C PHE A 39 1.68 2.06 16.64
N PHE A 40 2.70 1.23 16.88
CA PHE A 40 2.46 -0.17 17.21
C PHE A 40 1.81 -0.36 18.56
N LYS A 41 2.13 0.50 19.53
CA LYS A 41 1.48 0.46 20.82
C LYS A 41 -0.01 0.71 20.69
N VAL A 42 -0.41 1.69 19.90
CA VAL A 42 -1.83 2.00 19.68
C VAL A 42 -2.48 0.92 18.82
N ALA A 43 -1.79 0.48 17.75
CA ALA A 43 -2.33 -0.55 16.86
C ALA A 43 -2.58 -1.86 17.59
N ASP A 44 -1.69 -2.26 18.49
CA ASP A 44 -1.84 -3.49 19.27
C ASP A 44 -3.07 -3.44 20.18
N ASN A 45 -3.56 -2.27 20.51
CA ASN A 45 -4.76 -2.05 21.32
C ASN A 45 -5.98 -1.70 20.48
N THR A 46 -5.88 -1.82 19.16
CA THR A 46 -6.97 -1.45 18.26
C THR A 46 -7.57 -2.71 17.63
N ASN A 47 -8.82 -2.99 17.99
CA ASN A 47 -9.61 -4.04 17.35
C ASN A 47 -10.71 -3.36 16.56
N TYR A 48 -10.95 -3.82 15.32
CA TYR A 48 -11.93 -3.18 14.46
C TYR A 48 -12.50 -4.18 13.47
N ASP A 49 -13.64 -3.84 12.87
CA ASP A 49 -14.28 -4.65 11.85
C ASP A 49 -13.77 -4.19 10.48
N ASN A 50 -12.98 -5.04 9.82
CA ASN A 50 -12.36 -4.69 8.53
C ASN A 50 -13.26 -4.96 7.32
N GLY A 51 -14.48 -5.38 7.54
CA GLY A 51 -15.45 -5.68 6.48
C GLY A 51 -16.78 -5.00 6.66
N TYR A 52 -16.83 -3.90 7.40
CA TYR A 52 -18.09 -3.26 7.77
C TYR A 52 -18.69 -2.39 6.66
N GLY A 53 -17.88 -1.95 5.67
CA GLY A 53 -18.38 -1.09 4.60
C GLY A 53 -17.91 0.35 4.71
N THR A 54 -17.55 0.80 5.92
CA THR A 54 -16.96 2.10 6.16
C THR A 54 -15.59 1.88 6.77
N ALA A 55 -14.58 2.57 6.27
CA ALA A 55 -13.22 2.42 6.77
C ALA A 55 -13.11 2.98 8.19
N TYR A 56 -12.56 2.18 9.10
CA TYR A 56 -12.27 2.60 10.47
C TYR A 56 -10.85 3.12 10.63
N ILE A 57 -9.92 2.57 9.84
CA ILE A 57 -8.53 3.01 9.86
C ILE A 57 -8.38 4.15 8.84
N PRO A 58 -7.59 5.19 9.13
CA PRO A 58 -7.44 6.29 8.18
C PRO A 58 -7.02 5.80 6.80
N VAL A 59 -7.77 6.22 5.78
CA VAL A 59 -7.62 5.69 4.41
C VAL A 59 -6.31 6.13 3.76
N ASP A 60 -5.67 7.17 4.26
CA ASP A 60 -4.41 7.70 3.71
C ASP A 60 -3.18 7.32 4.55
N LEU A 61 -3.36 6.43 5.53
CA LEU A 61 -2.25 5.97 6.36
C LEU A 61 -1.30 5.09 5.55
N MET A 62 -0.01 5.36 5.67
CA MET A 62 1.03 4.62 4.95
C MET A 62 2.14 4.20 5.89
N ILE A 63 2.74 3.05 5.57
CA ILE A 63 4.01 2.60 6.15
C ILE A 63 5.02 2.59 5.01
N VAL A 64 6.06 3.41 5.10
CA VAL A 64 7.07 3.53 4.06
C VAL A 64 8.36 2.92 4.57
N PHE A 65 8.91 1.99 3.80
CA PHE A 65 10.14 1.30 4.13
C PHE A 65 11.36 2.05 3.60
N LYS A 66 12.52 1.76 4.17
CA LYS A 66 13.77 2.45 3.83
C LYS A 66 14.16 2.31 2.37
N ASN A 67 13.76 1.19 1.74
CA ASN A 67 14.03 0.97 0.32
C ASN A 67 13.00 1.64 -0.62
N GLY A 68 12.00 2.31 -0.07
CA GLY A 68 10.97 2.97 -0.87
C GLY A 68 9.70 2.17 -1.07
N ASP A 69 9.68 0.89 -0.71
CA ASP A 69 8.44 0.12 -0.72
C ASP A 69 7.47 0.73 0.29
N SER A 70 6.18 0.51 0.08
CA SER A 70 5.20 0.99 1.04
C SER A 70 4.01 0.04 1.16
N LEU A 71 3.40 0.09 2.34
CA LEU A 71 2.08 -0.47 2.59
C LEU A 71 1.14 0.72 2.77
N ARG A 72 0.02 0.71 2.07
CA ARG A 72 -0.97 1.78 2.13
C ARG A 72 -2.33 1.20 2.41
N ARG A 73 -3.14 1.92 3.16
CA ARG A 73 -4.50 1.48 3.41
C ARG A 73 -5.29 1.55 2.12
N PHE A 74 -6.14 0.56 1.93
CA PHE A 74 -6.99 0.43 0.75
C PHE A 74 -8.34 -0.13 1.17
N GLU A 75 -9.40 0.43 0.60
CA GLU A 75 -10.76 -0.03 0.84
C GLU A 75 -11.37 -0.44 -0.51
N TYR A 76 -12.00 -1.59 -0.55
CA TYR A 76 -12.69 -2.07 -1.74
C TYR A 76 -13.92 -2.86 -1.31
N ASP A 77 -15.07 -2.43 -1.81
CA ASP A 77 -16.34 -3.14 -1.62
C ASP A 77 -16.62 -3.45 -0.14
N GLY A 78 -16.33 -2.49 0.73
CA GLY A 78 -16.60 -2.61 2.15
C GLY A 78 -15.49 -3.25 2.97
N SER A 79 -14.44 -3.74 2.33
CA SER A 79 -13.30 -4.34 3.03
C SER A 79 -12.12 -3.39 3.02
N GLU A 80 -11.40 -3.33 4.14
CA GLU A 80 -10.21 -2.51 4.22
C GLU A 80 -9.01 -3.36 4.62
N TYR A 81 -7.85 -3.04 4.06
CA TYR A 81 -6.64 -3.84 4.25
C TYR A 81 -5.41 -3.05 3.84
N TRP A 82 -4.22 -3.60 4.16
CA TRP A 82 -2.94 -3.07 3.69
C TRP A 82 -2.68 -3.55 2.27
N LYS A 83 -2.38 -2.62 1.38
CA LYS A 83 -1.99 -2.94 0.01
C LYS A 83 -0.52 -2.56 -0.20
N PHE A 84 0.21 -3.45 -0.84
CA PHE A 84 1.64 -3.28 -1.06
C PHE A 84 1.92 -2.53 -2.36
N TYR A 85 2.82 -1.54 -2.28
CA TYR A 85 3.30 -0.79 -3.43
C TYR A 85 4.82 -0.90 -3.42
N PRO A 86 5.41 -1.69 -4.36
CA PRO A 86 6.87 -1.79 -4.43
C PRO A 86 7.49 -0.47 -4.88
N SER A 87 8.74 -0.27 -4.48
CA SER A 87 9.50 0.89 -4.90
C SER A 87 9.65 0.90 -6.42
N LEU A 88 9.48 2.08 -7.01
CA LEU A 88 9.66 2.23 -8.44
C LEU A 88 11.15 2.40 -8.73
N THR A 89 11.70 1.44 -9.47
CA THR A 89 13.09 1.47 -9.91
C THR A 89 13.10 1.42 -11.43
N LYS A 90 13.83 2.35 -12.06
CA LYS A 90 13.95 2.35 -13.50
C LYS A 90 14.71 1.09 -13.93
N PRO A 91 14.15 0.28 -14.85
CA PRO A 91 14.85 -0.91 -15.33
C PRO A 91 16.19 -0.55 -15.97
N THR A 92 17.17 -1.44 -15.82
CA THR A 92 18.48 -1.26 -16.44
C THR A 92 18.43 -1.55 -17.93
N SER A 93 17.44 -2.34 -18.36
CA SER A 93 17.22 -2.67 -19.77
C SER A 93 15.74 -2.52 -20.09
N PHE A 94 15.45 -1.72 -21.09
CA PHE A 94 14.07 -1.49 -21.50
C PHE A 94 14.03 -1.11 -22.97
N ARG A 95 12.89 -1.40 -23.60
CA ARG A 95 12.67 -1.05 -24.99
C ARG A 95 12.05 0.33 -25.07
N HIS A 96 12.52 1.10 -26.04
CA HIS A 96 11.89 2.38 -26.38
C HIS A 96 10.88 2.15 -27.49
N PHE A 97 9.77 2.84 -27.42
CA PHE A 97 8.83 2.89 -28.52
C PHE A 97 8.16 4.24 -28.59
N LYS A 98 7.71 4.58 -29.76
CA LYS A 98 7.03 5.84 -30.00
C LYS A 98 5.54 5.65 -29.87
N ILE A 99 4.90 6.52 -29.12
CA ILE A 99 3.46 6.49 -28.96
C ILE A 99 2.86 7.75 -29.59
N ASP A 100 1.79 7.56 -30.36
CA ASP A 100 1.14 8.66 -31.05
C ASP A 100 0.01 9.25 -30.22
N LYS A 101 -0.82 8.39 -29.64
CA LYS A 101 -1.91 8.81 -28.78
C LYS A 101 -2.39 7.65 -27.91
N PHE A 102 -3.08 7.99 -26.82
CA PHE A 102 -3.54 7.00 -25.85
C PHE A 102 -4.98 6.55 -26.08
N THR A 103 -5.67 7.08 -27.06
CA THR A 103 -7.13 6.88 -27.18
C THR A 103 -7.55 5.96 -28.31
N ASP A 104 -6.61 5.47 -29.12
CA ASP A 104 -6.95 4.67 -30.31
C ASP A 104 -7.19 3.20 -30.03
N VAL A 105 -6.72 2.69 -28.88
CA VAL A 105 -6.83 1.28 -28.57
C VAL A 105 -7.98 1.08 -27.61
N LYS A 106 -8.99 0.32 -28.05
CA LYS A 106 -10.15 -0.01 -27.25
C LYS A 106 -9.80 -1.11 -26.26
N TYR A 107 -10.26 -0.96 -25.02
CA TYR A 107 -10.07 -1.94 -23.96
C TYR A 107 -8.61 -2.19 -23.61
N CYS A 108 -7.74 -1.26 -23.93
CA CYS A 108 -6.34 -1.34 -23.61
C CYS A 108 -6.13 -1.10 -22.12
N GLU A 109 -5.48 -2.04 -21.44
CA GLU A 109 -5.23 -1.95 -20.03
C GLU A 109 -3.75 -1.79 -19.70
N LYS A 110 -2.89 -2.15 -20.63
CA LYS A 110 -1.44 -2.13 -20.42
C LYS A 110 -0.75 -1.37 -21.53
N LEU A 111 0.36 -0.74 -21.17
CA LEU A 111 1.14 0.06 -22.12
C LEU A 111 1.58 -0.75 -23.35
N ASN A 112 1.87 -2.03 -23.16
CA ASN A 112 2.30 -2.89 -24.26
C ASN A 112 1.33 -2.92 -25.43
N GLU A 113 0.05 -2.63 -25.17
CA GLU A 113 -0.97 -2.65 -26.22
C GLU A 113 -0.88 -1.45 -27.15
N TYR A 114 -0.09 -0.44 -26.79
CA TYR A 114 0.15 0.72 -27.61
C TYR A 114 1.38 0.57 -28.52
N VAL A 115 2.13 -0.50 -28.39
CA VAL A 115 3.30 -0.77 -29.21
C VAL A 115 2.83 -1.20 -30.59
N ARG A 116 3.30 -0.50 -31.62
CA ARG A 116 2.90 -0.74 -33.00
C ARG A 116 4.10 -1.19 -33.83
#